data_38e6557346673c46a5e1d7ba19b440b4
#
_entry.id   38e6557346673c46a5e1d7ba19b440b4
#
_cell.length_a   1.000
_cell.length_b   1.000
_cell.length_c   1.000
_cell.angle_alpha   90.00
_cell.angle_beta   90.00
_cell.angle_gamma   90.00
#
_symmetry.space_group_name_H-M   'P 1'
#
loop_
_entity.id
_entity.type
_entity.pdbx_description
1 polymer ?
#
loop_
_entity_poly.entity_id
_entity_poly.type
_entity_poly.pdbx_seq_one_letter_code
_entity_poly.pdbx_strand_id
1 'polypeptide(L)'
;MVEACAIAGQIWPDRFIQARAGSRASRNFRCLLLMPLLLLALFQPVRAQQLPPPEPPRALPGSEEPAATVRVTTNEVLVPTLVEKKGGGILYGLKQSDFVLEDNGVPQKIRVQEEMDTTPVALVIAVEQGGVSALEFGKVAKLGPLLDLFLSDQRSEAALMGFDSKPHLLHDYTHSSEDMNDALQELRPGDGGAAILDTISSAVDLLETQPKEFRRVLLLISEERDHGSKHTKPAQLIQKIGRSNVLVLSVSFSPSRAEFLHDVKDSGDNRTMNMISPLVMAVKAFKKNVAKEIAGESGGEYATFTGDKRFEQRVVDAASHVRNRYLISFSPSDPSPGLHSIRVRTTQDYGARIVARANYWFQQEE
;
A
#
# COMPACT_ATOMS: atom_id res chain seq x y z
N MET A 1 15.68 9.21 65.72
CA MET A 1 16.48 7.98 65.79
C MET A 1 16.86 7.65 64.36
N VAL A 2 17.99 8.16 63.79
CA VAL A 2 19.30 7.50 63.88
C VAL A 2 19.22 6.16 63.11
N GLU A 3 19.94 5.87 62.09
CA GLU A 3 21.25 6.15 61.46
C GLU A 3 21.19 5.67 59.98
N ALA A 4 21.60 6.33 58.96
CA ALA A 4 22.97 6.55 58.52
C ALA A 4 23.84 5.26 58.42
N CYS A 5 24.12 4.83 57.20
CA CYS A 5 25.47 4.39 56.87
C CYS A 5 25.69 4.48 55.32
N ALA A 6 26.57 5.38 54.99
CA ALA A 6 27.31 5.48 53.75
C ALA A 6 28.50 4.53 53.77
N ILE A 7 29.08 4.20 52.63
CA ILE A 7 30.51 3.98 52.29
C ILE A 7 30.54 3.57 50.80
N ALA A 8 31.04 4.43 49.92
CA ALA A 8 32.37 4.55 49.34
C ALA A 8 32.65 3.41 48.33
N GLY A 9 32.93 3.61 47.08
CA GLY A 9 33.89 4.52 46.45
C GLY A 9 35.09 3.73 45.96
N GLN A 10 35.36 3.73 44.65
CA GLN A 10 36.68 3.54 44.01
C GLN A 10 36.47 3.62 42.50
N ILE A 11 36.74 4.73 41.83
CA ILE A 11 38.05 5.29 41.40
C ILE A 11 38.77 4.39 40.37
N TRP A 12 38.84 4.94 39.21
CA TRP A 12 39.64 4.86 38.01
C TRP A 12 41.08 4.31 38.15
N PRO A 13 41.78 3.85 37.09
CA PRO A 13 42.50 4.85 36.27
C PRO A 13 42.59 4.63 34.77
N ASP A 14 42.76 5.77 34.09
CA ASP A 14 43.32 5.98 32.76
C ASP A 14 44.59 5.16 32.45
N ARG A 15 44.77 4.75 31.23
CA ARG A 15 46.08 4.70 30.59
C ARG A 15 46.03 5.17 29.14
N PHE A 16 46.46 6.39 28.94
CA PHE A 16 47.16 6.90 27.77
C PHE A 16 48.35 6.00 27.40
N ILE A 17 48.51 5.66 26.16
CA ILE A 17 49.84 5.50 25.54
C ILE A 17 49.81 6.18 24.19
N GLN A 18 50.48 7.32 24.16
CA GLN A 18 51.05 8.00 23.03
C GLN A 18 52.35 7.31 22.55
N ALA A 19 52.68 7.62 21.33
CA ALA A 19 54.01 7.66 20.70
C ALA A 19 54.19 6.57 19.65
N ARG A 20 54.77 6.77 18.51
CA ARG A 20 55.65 7.85 18.03
C ARG A 20 55.82 7.69 16.53
N ALA A 21 55.88 8.80 15.88
CA ALA A 21 56.43 8.93 14.54
C ALA A 21 57.88 8.45 14.45
N GLY A 22 58.24 7.89 13.32
CA GLY A 22 59.63 7.53 13.01
C GLY A 22 59.87 7.52 11.52
N SER A 23 60.31 8.65 11.02
CA SER A 23 60.86 8.90 9.69
C SER A 23 62.21 8.23 9.51
N ARG A 24 62.55 7.78 8.30
CA ARG A 24 63.86 7.86 7.63
C ARG A 24 63.80 6.95 6.40
N ALA A 25 63.77 7.48 5.21
CA ALA A 25 64.80 8.13 4.46
C ALA A 25 65.77 7.13 3.80
N SER A 26 65.70 7.21 2.49
CA SER A 26 66.82 7.26 1.51
C SER A 26 67.53 5.95 1.15
N ARG A 27 67.58 5.67 -0.08
CA ARG A 27 68.71 5.84 -1.00
C ARG A 27 68.77 4.79 -2.09
N ASN A 28 68.71 5.34 -3.30
CA ASN A 28 69.56 4.98 -4.42
C ASN A 28 69.72 3.55 -4.84
N PHE A 29 69.20 3.23 -6.01
CA PHE A 29 70.12 2.63 -7.02
C PHE A 29 69.71 3.09 -8.42
N ARG A 30 70.53 4.01 -8.94
CA ARG A 30 70.68 4.26 -10.37
C ARG A 30 71.57 3.12 -10.94
N CYS A 31 71.28 2.75 -12.14
CA CYS A 31 72.07 2.01 -13.16
C CYS A 31 71.26 0.81 -13.67
N LEU A 32 70.77 0.80 -14.86
CA LEU A 32 71.51 0.52 -16.10
C LEU A 32 70.59 0.80 -17.29
N LEU A 33 70.89 1.86 -17.98
CA LEU A 33 70.59 2.01 -19.39
C LEU A 33 71.62 1.11 -20.13
N LEU A 34 71.11 0.32 -21.08
CA LEU A 34 71.72 0.04 -22.40
C LEU A 34 71.32 -1.34 -22.91
N MET A 35 70.55 -1.29 -23.97
CA MET A 35 70.40 -2.30 -25.05
C MET A 35 69.58 -3.58 -24.78
N PRO A 36 68.84 -4.11 -25.77
CA PRO A 36 69.13 -3.88 -27.21
C PRO A 36 67.94 -3.36 -28.06
N LEU A 37 68.24 -2.42 -28.84
CA LEU A 37 67.63 -2.04 -30.09
C LEU A 37 67.95 -3.10 -31.16
N LEU A 38 67.27 -4.24 -31.20
CA LEU A 38 67.36 -5.17 -32.34
C LEU A 38 66.30 -6.28 -32.25
N LEU A 39 65.05 -5.92 -32.26
CA LEU A 39 63.94 -6.88 -32.56
C LEU A 39 62.66 -6.10 -32.95
N LEU A 40 62.81 -5.05 -33.74
CA LEU A 40 61.69 -4.25 -34.24
C LEU A 40 61.63 -4.34 -35.77
N ALA A 41 61.54 -5.54 -36.29
CA ALA A 41 61.45 -5.69 -37.74
C ALA A 41 60.73 -7.01 -38.18
N LEU A 42 59.64 -7.39 -37.52
CA LEU A 42 58.79 -8.49 -38.05
C LEU A 42 57.35 -8.46 -37.55
N PHE A 43 56.83 -7.32 -37.16
CA PHE A 43 55.37 -7.17 -37.00
C PHE A 43 54.86 -6.25 -38.09
N GLN A 44 54.57 -6.79 -39.25
CA GLN A 44 53.72 -6.10 -40.20
C GLN A 44 52.25 -6.21 -39.70
N PRO A 45 51.51 -5.10 -39.56
CA PRO A 45 50.09 -5.17 -39.27
C PRO A 45 49.40 -5.80 -40.48
N VAL A 46 48.79 -6.97 -40.26
CA VAL A 46 47.83 -7.54 -41.21
C VAL A 46 46.70 -6.56 -41.27
N ARG A 47 46.61 -5.85 -42.39
CA ARG A 47 45.46 -5.00 -42.72
C ARG A 47 44.25 -5.91 -42.88
N ALA A 48 43.43 -6.04 -41.87
CA ALA A 48 42.13 -6.68 -42.01
C ALA A 48 41.36 -5.89 -43.09
N GLN A 49 41.11 -6.54 -44.21
CA GLN A 49 40.16 -6.04 -45.19
C GLN A 49 38.79 -6.01 -44.52
N GLN A 50 38.32 -4.82 -44.20
CA GLN A 50 36.95 -4.62 -43.82
C GLN A 50 36.09 -4.99 -45.03
N LEU A 51 35.36 -6.10 -44.92
CA LEU A 51 34.23 -6.36 -45.83
C LEU A 51 33.26 -5.18 -45.72
N PRO A 52 32.79 -4.67 -46.87
CA PRO A 52 31.74 -3.66 -46.83
C PRO A 52 30.53 -4.19 -46.04
N PRO A 53 29.85 -3.36 -45.25
CA PRO A 53 28.67 -3.78 -44.52
C PRO A 53 27.63 -4.34 -45.53
N PRO A 54 26.87 -5.39 -45.17
CA PRO A 54 25.85 -5.93 -46.03
C PRO A 54 24.85 -4.81 -46.35
N GLU A 55 24.57 -4.66 -47.66
CA GLU A 55 23.54 -3.73 -48.11
C GLU A 55 22.21 -4.08 -47.41
N PRO A 56 21.48 -3.08 -46.91
CA PRO A 56 20.16 -3.33 -46.37
C PRO A 56 19.27 -3.95 -47.45
N PRO A 57 18.37 -4.88 -47.10
CA PRO A 57 17.46 -5.52 -48.06
C PRO A 57 16.73 -4.44 -48.86
N ARG A 58 16.86 -4.51 -50.18
CA ARG A 58 16.18 -3.60 -51.09
C ARG A 58 14.68 -3.80 -50.91
N ALA A 59 13.99 -2.82 -50.33
CA ALA A 59 12.54 -2.84 -50.22
C ALA A 59 11.91 -3.00 -51.62
N LEU A 60 11.08 -4.01 -51.77
CA LEU A 60 10.24 -4.18 -52.96
C LEU A 60 9.25 -3.02 -53.03
N PRO A 61 9.08 -2.33 -54.18
CA PRO A 61 8.08 -1.27 -54.27
C PRO A 61 6.69 -1.90 -54.30
N GLY A 62 5.90 -1.63 -53.26
CA GLY A 62 4.45 -1.94 -53.26
C GLY A 62 3.89 -2.69 -52.06
N SER A 63 4.34 -2.43 -50.82
CA SER A 63 3.55 -2.81 -49.64
C SER A 63 3.89 -1.88 -48.48
N GLU A 64 3.55 -0.61 -48.57
CA GLU A 64 3.30 0.22 -47.40
C GLU A 64 1.83 -0.02 -46.99
N GLU A 65 1.56 -1.18 -46.41
CA GLU A 65 0.48 -1.24 -45.45
C GLU A 65 0.98 -0.53 -44.18
N PRO A 66 0.28 0.51 -43.72
CA PRO A 66 0.64 1.11 -42.42
C PRO A 66 0.55 -0.02 -41.41
N ALA A 67 1.69 -0.33 -40.78
CA ALA A 67 1.72 -1.21 -39.62
C ALA A 67 0.68 -0.68 -38.62
N ALA A 68 -0.44 -1.37 -38.56
CA ALA A 68 -1.45 -1.10 -37.55
C ALA A 68 -0.77 -1.26 -36.19
N THR A 69 -0.39 -0.16 -35.60
CA THR A 69 0.08 -0.13 -34.24
C THR A 69 -1.14 -0.49 -33.40
N VAL A 70 -1.32 -1.78 -33.15
CA VAL A 70 -2.31 -2.24 -32.18
C VAL A 70 -1.82 -1.73 -30.82
N ARG A 71 -2.28 -0.55 -30.44
CA ARG A 71 -2.22 -0.11 -29.06
C ARG A 71 -3.15 -1.00 -28.27
N VAL A 72 -2.64 -2.09 -27.72
CA VAL A 72 -3.35 -2.88 -26.74
C VAL A 72 -3.31 -2.05 -25.45
N THR A 73 -4.26 -1.15 -25.29
CA THR A 73 -4.57 -0.55 -24.00
C THR A 73 -5.22 -1.67 -23.20
N THR A 74 -4.46 -2.34 -22.37
CA THR A 74 -5.01 -3.34 -21.45
C THR A 74 -5.74 -2.61 -20.35
N ASN A 75 -7.02 -2.33 -20.56
CA ASN A 75 -7.93 -1.85 -19.51
C ASN A 75 -8.23 -3.00 -18.54
N GLU A 76 -7.20 -3.49 -17.86
CA GLU A 76 -7.33 -4.59 -16.91
C GLU A 76 -7.74 -4.02 -15.55
N VAL A 77 -8.84 -4.53 -15.02
CA VAL A 77 -9.36 -4.19 -13.70
C VAL A 77 -8.81 -5.18 -12.69
N LEU A 78 -8.17 -4.65 -11.64
CA LEU A 78 -7.62 -5.44 -10.54
C LEU A 78 -8.62 -5.51 -9.38
N VAL A 79 -8.83 -6.71 -8.86
CA VAL A 79 -9.78 -6.99 -7.77
C VAL A 79 -9.07 -7.80 -6.68
N PRO A 80 -8.34 -7.15 -5.77
CA PRO A 80 -7.76 -7.82 -4.62
C PRO A 80 -8.86 -8.47 -3.78
N THR A 81 -8.76 -9.79 -3.58
CA THR A 81 -9.82 -10.58 -2.97
C THR A 81 -9.29 -11.39 -1.79
N LEU A 82 -9.83 -11.16 -0.60
CA LEU A 82 -9.57 -11.98 0.59
C LEU A 82 -10.63 -13.06 0.70
N VAL A 83 -10.20 -14.28 0.97
CA VAL A 83 -11.10 -15.41 1.29
C VAL A 83 -10.82 -15.88 2.70
N GLU A 84 -11.73 -15.59 3.62
CA GLU A 84 -11.57 -15.83 5.06
C GLU A 84 -12.59 -16.88 5.54
N LYS A 85 -12.13 -17.88 6.29
CA LYS A 85 -13.00 -18.88 6.92
C LYS A 85 -13.86 -18.25 8.01
N LYS A 86 -15.05 -18.79 8.27
CA LYS A 86 -15.96 -18.28 9.32
C LYS A 86 -15.36 -18.24 10.74
N GLY A 87 -14.31 -19.00 11.00
CA GLY A 87 -13.60 -19.04 12.28
C GLY A 87 -12.36 -18.14 12.33
N GLY A 88 -12.16 -17.25 11.36
CA GLY A 88 -10.91 -16.53 11.12
C GLY A 88 -9.91 -17.41 10.37
N GLY A 89 -8.87 -16.81 9.88
CA GLY A 89 -7.85 -17.44 9.06
C GLY A 89 -8.18 -17.50 7.56
N ILE A 90 -7.15 -17.35 6.78
CA ILE A 90 -7.23 -17.20 5.33
C ILE A 90 -7.35 -18.57 4.66
N LEU A 91 -8.14 -18.67 3.62
CA LEU A 91 -8.25 -19.86 2.79
C LEU A 91 -7.31 -19.72 1.58
N TYR A 92 -6.29 -20.55 1.54
CA TYR A 92 -5.28 -20.59 0.47
C TYR A 92 -5.55 -21.71 -0.54
N GLY A 93 -4.85 -21.66 -1.66
CA GLY A 93 -4.81 -22.72 -2.66
C GLY A 93 -6.01 -22.78 -3.59
N LEU A 94 -6.87 -21.76 -3.60
CA LEU A 94 -7.95 -21.66 -4.57
C LEU A 94 -7.42 -21.33 -5.96
N LYS A 95 -7.98 -21.99 -6.98
CA LYS A 95 -7.60 -21.80 -8.38
C LYS A 95 -8.59 -20.88 -9.08
N GLN A 96 -8.23 -20.43 -10.26
CA GLN A 96 -9.11 -19.61 -11.11
C GLN A 96 -10.50 -20.25 -11.31
N SER A 97 -10.59 -21.56 -11.43
CA SER A 97 -11.85 -22.30 -11.56
C SER A 97 -12.76 -22.23 -10.34
N ASP A 98 -12.21 -21.85 -9.18
CA ASP A 98 -12.94 -21.76 -7.94
C ASP A 98 -13.62 -20.40 -7.75
N PHE A 99 -13.34 -19.44 -8.63
CA PHE A 99 -13.91 -18.10 -8.57
C PHE A 99 -14.86 -17.80 -9.72
N VAL A 100 -15.87 -17.01 -9.42
CA VAL A 100 -16.74 -16.34 -10.39
C VAL A 100 -16.76 -14.87 -10.04
N LEU A 101 -16.45 -14.02 -11.03
CA LEU A 101 -16.58 -12.58 -10.93
C LEU A 101 -17.65 -12.11 -11.91
N GLU A 102 -18.55 -11.27 -11.43
CA GLU A 102 -19.59 -10.63 -12.21
C GLU A 102 -19.36 -9.11 -12.23
N ASP A 103 -19.45 -8.51 -13.41
CA ASP A 103 -19.46 -7.06 -13.64
C ASP A 103 -20.87 -6.66 -14.05
N ASN A 104 -21.53 -5.81 -13.28
CA ASN A 104 -22.95 -5.45 -13.47
C ASN A 104 -23.87 -6.68 -13.64
N GLY A 105 -23.53 -7.79 -12.95
CA GLY A 105 -24.26 -9.05 -13.02
C GLY A 105 -23.89 -9.94 -14.21
N VAL A 106 -22.94 -9.53 -15.07
CA VAL A 106 -22.45 -10.33 -16.20
C VAL A 106 -21.16 -11.05 -15.82
N PRO A 107 -21.10 -12.40 -15.87
CA PRO A 107 -19.89 -13.14 -15.59
C PRO A 107 -18.73 -12.75 -16.52
N GLN A 108 -17.55 -12.56 -15.95
CA GLN A 108 -16.36 -12.13 -16.68
C GLN A 108 -15.33 -13.26 -16.79
N LYS A 109 -14.49 -13.17 -17.84
CA LYS A 109 -13.31 -14.01 -17.96
C LYS A 109 -12.20 -13.44 -17.10
N ILE A 110 -11.83 -14.16 -16.04
CA ILE A 110 -10.87 -13.73 -15.04
C ILE A 110 -9.52 -14.41 -15.21
N ARG A 111 -8.49 -13.79 -14.59
CA ARG A 111 -7.22 -14.42 -14.21
C ARG A 111 -7.09 -14.32 -12.70
N VAL A 112 -6.50 -15.31 -12.07
CA VAL A 112 -6.28 -15.33 -10.62
C VAL A 112 -4.83 -15.63 -10.36
N GLN A 113 -4.22 -14.77 -9.54
CA GLN A 113 -2.88 -14.98 -8.97
C GLN A 113 -3.02 -14.99 -7.46
N GLU A 114 -2.36 -15.92 -6.82
CA GLU A 114 -2.19 -15.88 -5.38
C GLU A 114 -1.06 -14.88 -5.09
N GLU A 115 -1.40 -13.77 -4.45
CA GLU A 115 -0.39 -12.79 -4.06
C GLU A 115 0.40 -13.34 -2.89
N MET A 116 1.67 -13.60 -3.16
CA MET A 116 2.60 -14.02 -2.12
C MET A 116 3.14 -12.81 -1.34
N ASP A 117 3.64 -13.08 -0.17
CA ASP A 117 4.17 -12.13 0.84
C ASP A 117 5.36 -11.24 0.37
N THR A 118 5.75 -11.34 -0.91
CA THR A 118 6.90 -10.62 -1.47
C THR A 118 6.58 -9.27 -2.12
N THR A 119 5.30 -8.90 -2.19
CA THR A 119 4.92 -7.60 -2.75
C THR A 119 5.20 -6.48 -1.74
N PRO A 120 6.02 -5.47 -2.07
CA PRO A 120 6.27 -4.37 -1.16
C PRO A 120 5.00 -3.58 -0.88
N VAL A 121 4.88 -3.06 0.33
CA VAL A 121 3.74 -2.29 0.79
C VAL A 121 4.11 -0.80 0.88
N ALA A 122 3.31 0.05 0.27
CA ALA A 122 3.28 1.48 0.58
C ALA A 122 2.08 1.73 1.49
N LEU A 123 2.36 2.08 2.76
CA LEU A 123 1.35 2.29 3.79
C LEU A 123 1.21 3.77 4.11
N VAL A 124 0.00 4.28 4.06
CA VAL A 124 -0.33 5.56 4.70
C VAL A 124 -1.17 5.26 5.93
N ILE A 125 -0.71 5.74 7.10
CA ILE A 125 -1.46 5.69 8.34
C ILE A 125 -2.11 7.05 8.51
N ALA A 126 -3.44 7.11 8.50
CA ALA A 126 -4.19 8.34 8.72
C ALA A 126 -4.90 8.28 10.09
N VAL A 127 -4.52 9.17 10.99
CA VAL A 127 -5.02 9.20 12.37
C VAL A 127 -5.81 10.47 12.61
N GLU A 128 -7.05 10.30 13.04
CA GLU A 128 -7.87 11.42 13.48
C GLU A 128 -7.32 12.03 14.76
N GLN A 129 -7.20 13.35 14.76
CA GLN A 129 -6.70 14.15 15.89
C GLN A 129 -7.80 15.03 16.52
N GLY A 130 -8.99 15.06 15.90
CA GLY A 130 -10.11 15.87 16.36
C GLY A 130 -10.92 15.21 17.46
N GLY A 131 -11.74 16.03 18.16
CA GLY A 131 -12.76 15.56 19.07
C GLY A 131 -12.31 14.58 20.15
N VAL A 132 -13.02 13.45 20.22
CA VAL A 132 -12.75 12.38 21.19
C VAL A 132 -11.58 11.48 20.82
N SER A 133 -11.08 11.58 19.59
CA SER A 133 -9.98 10.75 19.08
C SER A 133 -8.70 10.90 19.86
N ALA A 134 -8.45 12.07 20.45
CA ALA A 134 -7.29 12.31 21.31
C ALA A 134 -7.22 11.36 22.52
N LEU A 135 -8.36 10.82 22.98
CA LEU A 135 -8.41 9.81 24.04
C LEU A 135 -7.88 8.45 23.60
N GLU A 136 -7.80 8.23 22.29
CA GLU A 136 -7.35 6.98 21.68
C GLU A 136 -5.85 6.98 21.36
N PHE A 137 -5.14 8.12 21.47
CA PHE A 137 -3.71 8.23 21.12
C PHE A 137 -2.83 7.22 21.86
N GLY A 138 -3.12 6.93 23.13
CA GLY A 138 -2.41 5.89 23.87
C GLY A 138 -2.52 4.48 23.27
N LYS A 139 -3.59 4.21 22.50
CA LYS A 139 -3.75 2.96 21.75
C LYS A 139 -3.05 3.04 20.41
N VAL A 140 -3.18 4.18 19.72
CA VAL A 140 -2.54 4.42 18.42
C VAL A 140 -1.02 4.37 18.54
N ALA A 141 -0.46 4.90 19.63
CA ALA A 141 0.97 4.81 19.92
C ALA A 141 1.50 3.37 20.01
N LYS A 142 0.63 2.39 20.29
CA LYS A 142 1.00 0.96 20.30
C LYS A 142 1.10 0.34 18.91
N LEU A 143 0.79 1.09 17.85
CA LEU A 143 1.01 0.64 16.47
C LEU A 143 2.49 0.43 16.16
N GLY A 144 3.40 1.21 16.75
CA GLY A 144 4.81 1.19 16.42
C GLY A 144 5.38 -0.23 16.27
N PRO A 145 5.30 -1.10 17.29
CA PRO A 145 5.78 -2.48 17.20
C PRO A 145 5.04 -3.36 16.18
N LEU A 146 3.82 -2.98 15.78
CA LEU A 146 3.01 -3.74 14.81
C LEU A 146 3.30 -3.33 13.36
N LEU A 147 4.00 -2.22 13.14
CA LEU A 147 4.34 -1.73 11.80
C LEU A 147 5.27 -2.69 11.06
N ASP A 148 6.12 -3.41 11.76
CA ASP A 148 6.98 -4.44 11.16
C ASP A 148 6.18 -5.51 10.42
N LEU A 149 4.92 -5.74 10.80
CA LEU A 149 4.04 -6.65 10.09
C LEU A 149 3.66 -6.14 8.70
N PHE A 150 3.60 -4.83 8.50
CA PHE A 150 3.38 -4.19 7.20
C PHE A 150 4.69 -3.99 6.44
N LEU A 151 5.78 -3.69 7.14
CA LEU A 151 7.08 -3.32 6.58
C LEU A 151 8.06 -4.49 6.50
N SER A 152 7.60 -5.73 6.50
CA SER A 152 8.46 -6.93 6.52
C SER A 152 9.32 -7.10 5.25
N ASP A 153 8.95 -6.52 4.12
CA ASP A 153 9.80 -6.39 2.93
C ASP A 153 10.63 -5.10 3.04
N GLN A 154 11.94 -5.18 2.77
CA GLN A 154 12.87 -4.03 2.89
C GLN A 154 12.52 -2.85 1.98
N ARG A 155 11.73 -3.06 0.94
CA ARG A 155 11.24 -2.00 0.05
C ARG A 155 9.97 -1.37 0.55
N SER A 156 9.28 -2.00 1.52
CA SER A 156 8.05 -1.46 2.09
C SER A 156 8.33 -0.19 2.88
N GLU A 157 7.40 0.75 2.81
CA GLU A 157 7.53 2.05 3.47
C GLU A 157 6.19 2.52 4.02
N ALA A 158 6.26 3.40 5.01
CA ALA A 158 5.08 3.99 5.62
C ALA A 158 5.21 5.51 5.73
N ALA A 159 4.07 6.21 5.63
CA ALA A 159 3.92 7.63 5.90
C ALA A 159 2.81 7.84 6.94
N LEU A 160 2.89 8.92 7.72
CA LEU A 160 1.89 9.28 8.73
C LEU A 160 1.19 10.57 8.36
N MET A 161 -0.12 10.51 8.32
CA MET A 161 -1.01 11.67 8.23
C MET A 161 -1.82 11.82 9.51
N GLY A 162 -1.90 13.03 10.02
CA GLY A 162 -2.90 13.41 11.01
C GLY A 162 -4.03 14.17 10.35
N PHE A 163 -5.21 14.18 10.95
CA PHE A 163 -6.29 15.03 10.47
C PHE A 163 -7.25 15.45 11.59
N ASP A 164 -7.78 16.62 11.42
CA ASP A 164 -8.86 17.22 12.18
C ASP A 164 -9.88 17.81 11.19
N SER A 165 -10.12 19.11 11.14
CA SER A 165 -10.92 19.76 10.08
C SER A 165 -10.21 19.80 8.72
N LYS A 166 -8.97 19.31 8.61
CA LYS A 166 -8.17 19.15 7.38
C LYS A 166 -7.06 18.10 7.56
N PRO A 167 -6.59 17.46 6.48
CA PRO A 167 -5.46 16.54 6.53
C PRO A 167 -4.11 17.28 6.67
N HIS A 168 -3.15 16.64 7.36
CA HIS A 168 -1.77 17.09 7.52
C HIS A 168 -0.82 15.92 7.32
N LEU A 169 0.21 16.07 6.51
CA LEU A 169 1.31 15.11 6.49
C LEU A 169 2.19 15.36 7.73
N LEU A 170 2.29 14.38 8.62
CA LEU A 170 3.08 14.43 9.84
C LEU A 170 4.46 13.83 9.65
N HIS A 171 4.57 12.76 8.88
CA HIS A 171 5.83 12.12 8.54
C HIS A 171 5.74 11.57 7.11
N ASP A 172 6.75 11.89 6.30
CA ASP A 172 6.87 11.38 4.92
C ASP A 172 7.25 9.89 4.92
N TYR A 173 7.27 9.26 3.76
CA TYR A 173 7.60 7.85 3.65
C TYR A 173 8.97 7.50 4.25
N THR A 174 8.97 6.47 5.06
CA THR A 174 10.16 5.88 5.68
C THR A 174 10.07 4.36 5.69
N HIS A 175 11.23 3.70 5.59
CA HIS A 175 11.37 2.25 5.80
C HIS A 175 11.58 1.89 7.27
N SER A 176 11.77 2.89 8.13
CA SER A 176 12.07 2.73 9.55
C SER A 176 10.79 2.67 10.37
N SER A 177 10.50 1.52 10.96
CA SER A 177 9.43 1.39 11.94
C SER A 177 9.71 2.18 13.22
N GLU A 178 10.97 2.44 13.54
CA GLU A 178 11.37 3.26 14.71
C GLU A 178 10.99 4.73 14.47
N ASP A 179 11.36 5.32 13.32
CA ASP A 179 10.99 6.70 12.98
C ASP A 179 9.47 6.88 12.99
N MET A 180 8.76 5.90 12.46
CA MET A 180 7.29 5.92 12.43
C MET A 180 6.70 5.78 13.83
N ASN A 181 7.30 4.94 14.70
CA ASN A 181 6.90 4.84 16.09
C ASN A 181 7.07 6.17 16.82
N ASP A 182 8.19 6.85 16.62
CA ASP A 182 8.46 8.15 17.23
C ASP A 182 7.44 9.20 16.76
N ALA A 183 7.15 9.22 15.47
CA ALA A 183 6.12 10.11 14.92
C ALA A 183 4.72 9.83 15.50
N LEU A 184 4.37 8.56 15.75
CA LEU A 184 3.11 8.19 16.41
C LEU A 184 3.05 8.64 17.89
N GLN A 185 4.19 8.64 18.61
CA GLN A 185 4.28 9.14 19.99
C GLN A 185 4.14 10.67 20.05
N GLU A 186 4.43 11.37 18.99
CA GLU A 186 4.36 12.81 18.88
C GLU A 186 2.97 13.36 18.49
N LEU A 187 1.98 12.49 18.30
CA LEU A 187 0.61 12.91 17.98
C LEU A 187 0.08 13.92 18.99
N ARG A 188 -0.56 14.97 18.52
CA ARG A 188 -1.15 16.03 19.33
C ARG A 188 -2.64 16.19 19.00
N PRO A 189 -3.47 16.54 19.99
CA PRO A 189 -4.86 16.91 19.72
C PRO A 189 -4.95 18.07 18.72
N GLY A 190 -5.82 17.89 17.73
CA GLY A 190 -6.20 18.91 16.75
C GLY A 190 -7.43 19.72 17.18
N ASP A 191 -8.13 20.27 16.19
CA ASP A 191 -9.43 20.89 16.41
C ASP A 191 -10.56 19.86 16.57
N GLY A 192 -11.80 20.28 16.66
CA GLY A 192 -12.94 19.37 16.86
C GLY A 192 -13.47 18.71 15.58
N GLY A 193 -12.81 18.87 14.43
CA GLY A 193 -13.27 18.35 13.14
C GLY A 193 -12.78 16.95 12.85
N ALA A 194 -13.49 16.26 11.94
CA ALA A 194 -13.10 14.97 11.36
C ALA A 194 -13.30 15.01 9.83
N ALA A 195 -12.30 15.52 9.11
CA ALA A 195 -12.32 15.67 7.65
C ALA A 195 -11.95 14.35 6.96
N ILE A 196 -12.73 13.29 7.17
CA ILE A 196 -12.44 11.93 6.70
C ILE A 196 -12.36 11.87 5.17
N LEU A 197 -13.32 12.48 4.45
CA LEU A 197 -13.34 12.44 2.98
C LEU A 197 -12.11 13.14 2.38
N ASP A 198 -11.77 14.33 2.89
CA ASP A 198 -10.61 15.09 2.43
C ASP A 198 -9.31 14.33 2.72
N THR A 199 -9.23 13.69 3.89
CA THR A 199 -8.07 12.90 4.30
C THR A 199 -7.87 11.67 3.43
N ILE A 200 -8.91 10.89 3.18
CA ILE A 200 -8.82 9.72 2.30
C ILE A 200 -8.42 10.16 0.89
N SER A 201 -9.00 11.26 0.40
CA SER A 201 -8.62 11.79 -0.92
C SER A 201 -7.14 12.15 -0.98
N SER A 202 -6.61 12.84 0.01
CA SER A 202 -5.20 13.22 0.10
C SER A 202 -4.28 12.02 0.29
N ALA A 203 -4.70 11.04 1.08
CA ALA A 203 -3.95 9.79 1.27
C ALA A 203 -3.85 8.97 -0.01
N VAL A 204 -4.92 8.93 -0.81
CA VAL A 204 -4.90 8.28 -2.13
C VAL A 204 -3.91 8.98 -3.06
N ASP A 205 -3.92 10.33 -3.11
CA ASP A 205 -2.95 11.08 -3.91
C ASP A 205 -1.52 10.77 -3.49
N LEU A 206 -1.25 10.71 -2.19
CA LEU A 206 0.06 10.37 -1.65
C LEU A 206 0.47 8.93 -2.01
N LEU A 207 -0.45 7.96 -1.90
CA LEU A 207 -0.20 6.58 -2.28
C LEU A 207 0.02 6.41 -3.79
N GLU A 208 -0.63 7.22 -4.62
CA GLU A 208 -0.47 7.17 -6.07
C GLU A 208 0.88 7.71 -6.55
N THR A 209 1.64 8.43 -5.71
CA THR A 209 3.03 8.80 -5.99
C THR A 209 3.97 7.60 -5.96
N GLN A 210 3.58 6.52 -5.28
CA GLN A 210 4.38 5.31 -5.14
C GLN A 210 4.35 4.44 -6.41
N PRO A 211 5.40 3.65 -6.67
CA PRO A 211 5.46 2.76 -7.83
C PRO A 211 4.24 1.83 -7.92
N LYS A 212 3.82 1.50 -9.14
CA LYS A 212 2.61 0.69 -9.39
C LYS A 212 2.72 -0.74 -8.89
N GLU A 213 3.92 -1.26 -8.75
CA GLU A 213 4.24 -2.58 -8.20
C GLU A 213 4.06 -2.69 -6.68
N PHE A 214 3.93 -1.55 -5.99
CA PHE A 214 3.65 -1.54 -4.55
C PHE A 214 2.16 -1.82 -4.29
N ARG A 215 1.90 -2.59 -3.25
CA ARG A 215 0.56 -2.69 -2.67
C ARG A 215 0.29 -1.44 -1.85
N ARG A 216 -0.61 -0.61 -2.35
CA ARG A 216 -0.96 0.67 -1.77
C ARG A 216 -2.05 0.49 -0.73
N VAL A 217 -1.76 0.84 0.51
CA VAL A 217 -2.63 0.61 1.67
C VAL A 217 -2.83 1.90 2.44
N LEU A 218 -4.07 2.24 2.71
CA LEU A 218 -4.45 3.26 3.68
C LEU A 218 -4.98 2.57 4.94
N LEU A 219 -4.33 2.77 6.08
CA LEU A 219 -4.86 2.44 7.40
C LEU A 219 -5.49 3.69 8.00
N LEU A 220 -6.82 3.75 7.99
CA LEU A 220 -7.60 4.85 8.52
C LEU A 220 -8.01 4.53 9.96
N ILE A 221 -7.61 5.37 10.90
CA ILE A 221 -7.98 5.28 12.32
C ILE A 221 -8.81 6.52 12.66
N SER A 222 -10.12 6.36 12.74
CA SER A 222 -11.05 7.46 12.83
C SER A 222 -12.35 7.08 13.52
N GLU A 223 -13.18 8.08 13.79
CA GLU A 223 -14.59 7.84 14.00
C GLU A 223 -15.30 7.43 12.68
N GLU A 224 -16.61 7.18 12.75
CA GLU A 224 -17.38 6.65 11.63
C GLU A 224 -17.88 7.70 10.65
N ARG A 225 -18.05 8.94 11.12
CA ARG A 225 -18.76 10.01 10.40
C ARG A 225 -17.84 11.17 10.05
N ASP A 226 -17.94 11.59 8.81
CA ASP A 226 -17.31 12.83 8.35
C ASP A 226 -18.06 14.05 8.84
N HIS A 227 -17.38 14.97 9.49
CA HIS A 227 -17.91 16.26 9.91
C HIS A 227 -16.89 17.41 9.82
N GLY A 228 -15.97 17.32 8.86
CA GLY A 228 -14.92 18.32 8.66
C GLY A 228 -14.59 18.61 7.22
N SER A 229 -14.87 17.67 6.32
CA SER A 229 -14.48 17.76 4.91
C SER A 229 -15.18 18.90 4.18
N LYS A 230 -14.39 19.71 3.47
CA LYS A 230 -14.84 20.90 2.72
C LYS A 230 -14.61 20.79 1.21
N HIS A 231 -13.66 19.96 0.80
CA HIS A 231 -13.18 19.91 -0.58
C HIS A 231 -13.66 18.67 -1.31
N THR A 232 -13.67 17.52 -0.65
CA THR A 232 -14.02 16.23 -1.27
C THR A 232 -15.47 15.88 -1.04
N LYS A 233 -16.22 15.65 -2.12
CA LYS A 233 -17.60 15.15 -2.05
C LYS A 233 -17.62 13.62 -2.12
N PRO A 234 -18.60 12.93 -1.50
CA PRO A 234 -18.71 11.47 -1.53
C PRO A 234 -18.63 10.88 -2.93
N ALA A 235 -19.31 11.46 -3.92
CA ALA A 235 -19.29 10.97 -5.30
C ALA A 235 -17.89 11.05 -5.94
N GLN A 236 -17.15 12.13 -5.67
CA GLN A 236 -15.78 12.29 -6.16
C GLN A 236 -14.84 11.27 -5.53
N LEU A 237 -15.00 11.01 -4.22
CA LEU A 237 -14.18 10.02 -3.53
C LEU A 237 -14.47 8.59 -4.03
N ILE A 238 -15.74 8.24 -4.26
CA ILE A 238 -16.11 6.95 -4.86
C ILE A 238 -15.44 6.77 -6.23
N GLN A 239 -15.47 7.81 -7.08
CA GLN A 239 -14.79 7.78 -8.38
C GLN A 239 -13.28 7.59 -8.21
N LYS A 240 -12.66 8.33 -7.28
CA LYS A 240 -11.22 8.27 -7.02
C LYS A 240 -10.79 6.89 -6.55
N ILE A 241 -11.47 6.34 -5.56
CA ILE A 241 -11.24 4.96 -5.08
C ILE A 241 -11.53 3.93 -6.18
N GLY A 242 -12.60 4.15 -6.95
CA GLY A 242 -12.95 3.27 -8.07
C GLY A 242 -11.86 3.16 -9.14
N ARG A 243 -11.06 4.19 -9.36
CA ARG A 243 -9.93 4.23 -10.30
C ARG A 243 -8.61 3.79 -9.67
N SER A 244 -8.44 4.03 -8.38
CA SER A 244 -7.22 3.67 -7.67
C SER A 244 -7.18 2.18 -7.33
N ASN A 245 -5.98 1.65 -7.16
CA ASN A 245 -5.74 0.33 -6.59
C ASN A 245 -5.33 0.44 -5.12
N VAL A 246 -5.91 1.40 -4.40
CA VAL A 246 -5.67 1.61 -2.98
C VAL A 246 -6.62 0.76 -2.16
N LEU A 247 -6.07 -0.01 -1.24
CA LEU A 247 -6.83 -0.79 -0.27
C LEU A 247 -7.01 0.04 1.01
N VAL A 248 -8.25 0.31 1.40
CA VAL A 248 -8.54 1.07 2.62
C VAL A 248 -8.94 0.13 3.75
N LEU A 249 -8.11 0.08 4.78
CA LEU A 249 -8.40 -0.60 6.04
C LEU A 249 -8.86 0.44 7.04
N SER A 250 -10.06 0.31 7.55
CA SER A 250 -10.60 1.27 8.51
C SER A 250 -10.79 0.62 9.87
N VAL A 251 -10.19 1.24 10.90
CA VAL A 251 -10.28 0.82 12.29
C VAL A 251 -10.91 1.98 13.08
N SER A 252 -12.21 1.87 13.31
CA SER A 252 -12.97 2.95 13.94
C SER A 252 -13.17 2.74 15.45
N PHE A 253 -13.03 3.81 16.21
CA PHE A 253 -13.43 3.81 17.60
C PHE A 253 -14.91 4.14 17.72
N SER A 254 -15.63 3.32 18.48
CA SER A 254 -17.06 3.53 18.71
C SER A 254 -17.29 4.13 20.10
N PRO A 255 -17.93 5.30 20.18
CA PRO A 255 -18.21 5.93 21.47
C PRO A 255 -19.32 5.20 22.28
N SER A 256 -20.08 4.30 21.68
CA SER A 256 -21.18 3.65 22.40
C SER A 256 -21.30 2.14 22.19
N ARG A 257 -21.48 1.42 23.32
CA ARG A 257 -21.73 -0.04 23.36
C ARG A 257 -23.00 -0.51 22.63
N ALA A 258 -23.94 0.40 22.40
CA ALA A 258 -25.27 0.08 21.85
C ALA A 258 -25.26 -0.20 20.33
N GLU A 259 -24.33 0.39 19.57
CA GLU A 259 -24.21 0.18 18.13
C GLU A 259 -23.54 -1.15 17.77
N PHE A 260 -22.76 -1.75 18.69
CA PHE A 260 -22.03 -2.98 18.46
C PHE A 260 -22.94 -4.21 18.14
N LEU A 261 -24.18 -4.21 18.62
CA LEU A 261 -25.12 -5.31 18.36
C LEU A 261 -25.84 -5.22 17.02
N HIS A 262 -25.81 -4.05 16.40
CA HIS A 262 -26.48 -3.81 15.11
C HIS A 262 -25.62 -4.24 13.92
N ASP A 263 -24.31 -4.10 14.04
CA ASP A 263 -23.32 -4.33 12.94
C ASP A 263 -23.15 -5.82 12.60
N VAL A 264 -23.40 -6.73 13.54
CA VAL A 264 -23.30 -8.19 13.33
C VAL A 264 -24.45 -8.74 12.47
N LYS A 265 -25.57 -8.02 12.39
CA LYS A 265 -26.77 -8.47 11.67
C LYS A 265 -26.85 -8.00 10.21
N ASP A 266 -26.07 -7.00 9.82
CA ASP A 266 -26.23 -6.33 8.52
C ASP A 266 -25.22 -6.78 7.45
N SER A 267 -24.50 -7.89 7.70
CA SER A 267 -23.63 -8.54 6.69
C SER A 267 -24.40 -9.37 5.66
N GLY A 268 -25.72 -9.27 5.65
CA GLY A 268 -26.60 -9.91 4.67
C GLY A 268 -26.62 -9.10 3.38
N ASP A 269 -26.02 -9.66 2.36
CA ASP A 269 -26.03 -9.25 0.97
C ASP A 269 -27.48 -9.13 0.42
N ASN A 270 -28.16 -8.04 0.73
CA ASN A 270 -29.49 -7.68 0.20
C ASN A 270 -29.42 -6.41 -0.65
N ARG A 271 -28.46 -6.35 -1.58
CA ARG A 271 -28.53 -5.39 -2.69
C ARG A 271 -29.48 -5.93 -3.74
N THR A 272 -30.77 -5.81 -3.51
CA THR A 272 -31.77 -5.95 -4.57
C THR A 272 -31.45 -4.91 -5.64
N MET A 273 -31.31 -5.37 -6.88
CA MET A 273 -31.18 -4.54 -8.08
C MET A 273 -32.43 -3.66 -8.24
N ASN A 274 -32.46 -2.54 -7.55
CA ASN A 274 -33.41 -1.48 -7.84
C ASN A 274 -32.77 -0.54 -8.86
N MET A 275 -33.58 -0.02 -9.79
CA MET A 275 -33.20 0.88 -10.90
C MET A 275 -32.61 2.24 -10.46
N ILE A 276 -32.14 2.33 -9.21
CA ILE A 276 -31.44 3.50 -8.67
C ILE A 276 -29.95 3.33 -9.02
N SER A 277 -29.35 4.35 -9.64
CA SER A 277 -27.93 4.36 -9.98
C SER A 277 -27.06 3.89 -8.81
N PRO A 278 -26.12 2.94 -9.02
CA PRO A 278 -25.21 2.45 -7.99
C PRO A 278 -24.48 3.58 -7.24
N LEU A 279 -24.12 4.65 -7.96
CA LEU A 279 -23.50 5.84 -7.37
C LEU A 279 -24.41 6.55 -6.34
N VAL A 280 -25.72 6.66 -6.63
CA VAL A 280 -26.67 7.29 -5.69
C VAL A 280 -26.83 6.44 -4.43
N MET A 281 -26.81 5.12 -4.55
CA MET A 281 -26.88 4.23 -3.39
C MET A 281 -25.61 4.32 -2.56
N ALA A 282 -24.45 4.30 -3.18
CA ALA A 282 -23.16 4.45 -2.49
C ALA A 282 -23.08 5.80 -1.75
N VAL A 283 -23.45 6.93 -2.40
CA VAL A 283 -23.47 8.27 -1.76
C VAL A 283 -24.42 8.32 -0.55
N LYS A 284 -25.57 7.62 -0.60
CA LYS A 284 -26.49 7.55 0.56
C LYS A 284 -25.89 6.75 1.73
N ALA A 285 -25.17 5.68 1.44
CA ALA A 285 -24.53 4.84 2.44
C ALA A 285 -23.40 5.60 3.17
N PHE A 286 -22.62 6.41 2.46
CA PHE A 286 -21.58 7.27 3.03
C PHE A 286 -22.07 8.22 4.13
N LYS A 287 -23.33 8.66 4.08
CA LYS A 287 -23.90 9.52 5.13
C LYS A 287 -24.03 8.85 6.50
N LYS A 288 -24.06 7.51 6.52
CA LYS A 288 -24.22 6.74 7.76
C LYS A 288 -22.88 6.39 8.39
N ASN A 289 -21.97 5.85 7.62
CA ASN A 289 -20.66 5.44 8.08
C ASN A 289 -19.67 5.52 6.91
N VAL A 290 -18.92 6.62 6.83
CA VAL A 290 -17.94 6.85 5.76
C VAL A 290 -16.83 5.81 5.82
N ALA A 291 -16.33 5.54 7.02
CA ALA A 291 -15.21 4.64 7.25
C ALA A 291 -15.51 3.20 6.76
N LYS A 292 -16.71 2.71 7.01
CA LYS A 292 -17.18 1.39 6.57
C LYS A 292 -17.37 1.33 5.04
N GLU A 293 -18.06 2.31 4.50
CA GLU A 293 -18.41 2.30 3.08
C GLU A 293 -17.16 2.43 2.20
N ILE A 294 -16.20 3.29 2.58
CA ILE A 294 -14.97 3.44 1.79
C ILE A 294 -14.10 2.18 1.83
N ALA A 295 -14.05 1.49 2.97
CA ALA A 295 -13.37 0.20 3.06
C ALA A 295 -13.98 -0.81 2.08
N GLY A 296 -15.31 -0.91 2.04
CA GLY A 296 -16.03 -1.78 1.09
C GLY A 296 -15.80 -1.41 -0.37
N GLU A 297 -15.81 -0.12 -0.70
CA GLU A 297 -15.56 0.37 -2.08
C GLU A 297 -14.14 0.02 -2.56
N SER A 298 -13.15 0.05 -1.67
CA SER A 298 -11.77 -0.29 -1.99
C SER A 298 -11.46 -1.79 -2.01
N GLY A 299 -12.36 -2.63 -1.46
CA GLY A 299 -12.10 -4.04 -1.20
C GLY A 299 -11.34 -4.30 0.08
N GLY A 300 -11.19 -3.28 0.92
CA GLY A 300 -10.58 -3.41 2.24
C GLY A 300 -11.58 -3.82 3.31
N GLU A 301 -11.23 -3.57 4.55
CA GLU A 301 -11.98 -4.02 5.70
C GLU A 301 -12.27 -2.91 6.68
N TYR A 302 -13.43 -3.00 7.30
CA TYR A 302 -13.84 -2.13 8.38
C TYR A 302 -13.94 -2.93 9.67
N ALA A 303 -13.35 -2.40 10.74
CA ALA A 303 -13.44 -2.98 12.07
C ALA A 303 -13.63 -1.88 13.13
N THR A 304 -14.34 -2.21 14.20
CA THR A 304 -14.46 -1.35 15.37
C THR A 304 -13.65 -1.91 16.53
N PHE A 305 -13.21 -1.03 17.43
CA PHE A 305 -12.54 -1.41 18.64
C PHE A 305 -13.04 -0.61 19.85
N THR A 306 -12.98 -1.22 21.04
CA THR A 306 -13.38 -0.60 22.30
C THR A 306 -12.31 -0.70 23.39
N GLY A 307 -11.13 -1.23 23.07
CA GLY A 307 -10.02 -1.42 24.00
C GLY A 307 -8.74 -1.86 23.32
N ASP A 308 -7.61 -1.71 24.03
CA ASP A 308 -6.26 -1.89 23.51
C ASP A 308 -6.04 -3.24 22.82
N LYS A 309 -6.36 -4.35 23.51
CA LYS A 309 -6.17 -5.71 22.96
C LYS A 309 -6.96 -5.94 21.67
N ARG A 310 -8.16 -5.35 21.56
CA ARG A 310 -8.95 -5.46 20.33
C ARG A 310 -8.36 -4.62 19.21
N PHE A 311 -7.86 -3.43 19.53
CA PHE A 311 -7.19 -2.59 18.57
C PHE A 311 -5.95 -3.29 18.00
N GLU A 312 -5.05 -3.76 18.86
CA GLU A 312 -3.86 -4.52 18.46
C GLU A 312 -4.23 -5.72 17.57
N GLN A 313 -5.24 -6.53 17.99
CA GLN A 313 -5.69 -7.67 17.21
C GLN A 313 -6.20 -7.26 15.82
N ARG A 314 -6.97 -6.16 15.72
CA ARG A 314 -7.47 -5.67 14.42
C ARG A 314 -6.36 -5.23 13.50
N VAL A 315 -5.31 -4.63 14.04
CA VAL A 315 -4.14 -4.25 13.26
C VAL A 315 -3.35 -5.48 12.78
N VAL A 316 -3.17 -6.46 13.63
CA VAL A 316 -2.52 -7.75 13.27
C VAL A 316 -3.33 -8.47 12.17
N ASP A 317 -4.64 -8.57 12.34
CA ASP A 317 -5.53 -9.17 11.33
C ASP A 317 -5.40 -8.40 10.01
N ALA A 318 -5.46 -7.06 10.05
CA ALA A 318 -5.34 -6.20 8.89
C ALA A 318 -4.01 -6.39 8.15
N ALA A 319 -2.88 -6.44 8.86
CA ALA A 319 -1.57 -6.66 8.28
C ALA A 319 -1.49 -8.03 7.59
N SER A 320 -2.00 -9.08 8.25
CA SER A 320 -2.10 -10.41 7.66
C SER A 320 -2.98 -10.42 6.41
N HIS A 321 -4.14 -9.76 6.46
CA HIS A 321 -5.09 -9.70 5.36
C HIS A 321 -4.58 -8.86 4.17
N VAL A 322 -3.75 -7.85 4.40
CA VAL A 322 -3.08 -7.12 3.32
C VAL A 322 -2.18 -8.03 2.52
N ARG A 323 -1.42 -8.89 3.18
CA ARG A 323 -0.39 -9.71 2.52
C ARG A 323 -0.93 -10.95 1.83
N ASN A 324 -2.08 -11.44 2.24
CA ASN A 324 -2.59 -12.75 1.86
C ASN A 324 -3.91 -12.62 1.10
N ARG A 325 -3.86 -12.12 -0.14
CA ARG A 325 -5.02 -11.95 -1.01
C ARG A 325 -4.81 -12.66 -2.34
N TYR A 326 -5.89 -13.04 -2.97
CA TYR A 326 -5.91 -13.37 -4.39
C TYR A 326 -6.01 -12.09 -5.19
N LEU A 327 -5.16 -11.92 -6.20
CA LEU A 327 -5.33 -10.87 -7.19
C LEU A 327 -6.14 -11.42 -8.36
N ILE A 328 -7.40 -11.07 -8.40
CA ILE A 328 -8.26 -11.37 -9.55
C ILE A 328 -8.14 -10.21 -10.52
N SER A 329 -7.97 -10.49 -11.80
CA SER A 329 -7.97 -9.48 -12.84
C SER A 329 -8.87 -9.88 -13.99
N PHE A 330 -9.46 -8.89 -14.67
CA PHE A 330 -10.29 -9.09 -15.84
C PHE A 330 -10.30 -7.84 -16.73
N SER A 331 -10.57 -8.05 -18.02
CA SER A 331 -10.90 -6.98 -18.96
C SER A 331 -12.41 -6.93 -19.10
N PRO A 332 -13.07 -5.79 -18.83
CA PRO A 332 -14.52 -5.67 -18.90
C PRO A 332 -15.05 -6.08 -20.28
N SER A 333 -16.08 -6.91 -20.31
CA SER A 333 -16.77 -7.27 -21.55
C SER A 333 -17.64 -6.15 -22.11
N ASP A 334 -18.08 -5.25 -21.22
CA ASP A 334 -18.78 -3.99 -21.54
C ASP A 334 -17.97 -2.81 -20.95
N PRO A 335 -17.14 -2.13 -21.77
CA PRO A 335 -16.31 -1.03 -21.32
C PRO A 335 -17.07 0.32 -21.28
N SER A 336 -18.31 0.33 -20.81
CA SER A 336 -19.09 1.56 -20.70
C SER A 336 -18.51 2.48 -19.61
N PRO A 337 -18.38 3.80 -19.85
CA PRO A 337 -17.87 4.71 -18.84
C PRO A 337 -18.81 4.81 -17.63
N GLY A 338 -18.25 4.80 -16.42
CA GLY A 338 -19.01 4.99 -15.20
C GLY A 338 -18.65 4.04 -14.06
N LEU A 339 -19.50 3.99 -13.05
CA LEU A 339 -19.37 3.11 -11.91
C LEU A 339 -19.97 1.74 -12.23
N HIS A 340 -19.12 0.72 -12.19
CA HIS A 340 -19.50 -0.68 -12.37
C HIS A 340 -19.54 -1.41 -11.04
N SER A 341 -20.51 -2.27 -10.84
CA SER A 341 -20.64 -3.10 -9.65
C SER A 341 -19.94 -4.44 -9.85
N ILE A 342 -19.09 -4.81 -8.91
CA ILE A 342 -18.38 -6.10 -8.91
C ILE A 342 -19.02 -7.02 -7.86
N ARG A 343 -19.15 -8.28 -8.24
CA ARG A 343 -19.48 -9.36 -7.32
C ARG A 343 -18.51 -10.52 -7.52
N VAL A 344 -17.79 -10.86 -6.45
CA VAL A 344 -16.92 -12.05 -6.43
C VAL A 344 -17.58 -13.11 -5.55
N ARG A 345 -17.62 -14.33 -6.06
CA ARG A 345 -18.10 -15.51 -5.32
C ARG A 345 -17.24 -16.72 -5.66
N THR A 346 -17.29 -17.73 -4.81
CA THR A 346 -16.70 -19.04 -5.12
C THR A 346 -17.71 -19.97 -5.79
N THR A 347 -17.24 -20.89 -6.62
CA THR A 347 -18.07 -21.89 -7.32
C THR A 347 -18.67 -22.91 -6.36
N GLN A 348 -18.01 -23.12 -5.20
CA GLN A 348 -18.45 -24.01 -4.13
C GLN A 348 -18.52 -23.23 -2.82
N ASP A 349 -19.34 -23.72 -1.88
CA ASP A 349 -19.37 -23.16 -0.51
C ASP A 349 -18.23 -23.76 0.31
N TYR A 350 -17.17 -22.97 0.51
CA TYR A 350 -16.05 -23.31 1.40
C TYR A 350 -16.29 -22.90 2.85
N GLY A 351 -17.49 -22.44 3.21
CA GLY A 351 -17.77 -21.85 4.52
C GLY A 351 -16.95 -20.58 4.80
N ALA A 352 -16.57 -19.88 3.75
CA ALA A 352 -15.71 -18.70 3.80
C ALA A 352 -16.49 -17.42 3.49
N ARG A 353 -16.00 -16.31 4.02
CA ARG A 353 -16.39 -14.95 3.65
C ARG A 353 -15.46 -14.44 2.57
N ILE A 354 -15.99 -13.78 1.56
CA ILE A 354 -15.20 -13.13 0.51
C ILE A 354 -15.26 -11.64 0.74
N VAL A 355 -14.09 -11.00 0.76
CA VAL A 355 -13.93 -9.54 0.83
C VAL A 355 -13.21 -9.09 -0.42
N ALA A 356 -13.92 -8.35 -1.26
CA ALA A 356 -13.43 -7.79 -2.50
C ALA A 356 -14.05 -6.41 -2.70
N ARG A 357 -13.48 -5.59 -3.57
CA ARG A 357 -14.06 -4.28 -3.89
C ARG A 357 -15.47 -4.43 -4.44
N ALA A 358 -16.36 -3.52 -4.01
CA ALA A 358 -17.77 -3.56 -4.42
C ALA A 358 -17.98 -2.95 -5.80
N ASN A 359 -17.16 -1.98 -6.17
CA ASN A 359 -17.30 -1.23 -7.41
C ASN A 359 -15.93 -0.85 -7.98
N TYR A 360 -15.89 -0.51 -9.27
CA TYR A 360 -14.78 0.18 -9.90
C TYR A 360 -15.31 1.25 -10.85
N TRP A 361 -14.47 2.24 -11.12
CA TRP A 361 -14.80 3.29 -12.08
C TRP A 361 -14.08 3.04 -13.40
N PHE A 362 -14.86 2.81 -14.46
CA PHE A 362 -14.31 2.69 -15.79
C PHE A 362 -14.32 4.04 -16.50
N GLN A 363 -13.21 4.37 -17.15
CA GLN A 363 -13.07 5.51 -18.03
C GLN A 363 -12.26 5.08 -19.25
N GLN A 364 -12.77 5.34 -20.44
CA GLN A 364 -11.96 5.19 -21.66
C GLN A 364 -10.83 6.22 -21.60
N GLU A 365 -9.60 5.77 -21.73
CA GLU A 365 -8.47 6.67 -22.00
C GLU A 365 -8.61 7.17 -23.45
N GLU A 366 -8.66 8.50 -23.62
CA GLU A 366 -8.69 9.17 -24.94
C GLU A 366 -7.34 9.05 -25.65
#